data_96ed305e9cc3c9d2fc01931e101578e8
#
_entry.id   96ed305e9cc3c9d2fc01931e101578e8
#
_cell.length_a   1.000
_cell.length_b   1.000
_cell.length_c   1.000
_cell.angle_alpha   90.00
_cell.angle_beta   90.00
_cell.angle_gamma   90.00
#
_symmetry.space_group_name_H-M   'P 1'
#
loop_
_entity.id
_entity.type
_entity.pdbx_description
1 polymer ?
#
loop_
_entity_poly.entity_id
_entity_poly.type
_entity_poly.pdbx_seq_one_letter_code
_entity_poly.pdbx_strand_id
1 'polypeptide(L)'
;VTFRVAPSSLGDALRGLLALNVQGINVTVPHKNEVFQYLDEVTDTARKIGAVNTLRNDSGHWIGENTDATGFIRSLEPLGLNLPGCSVGMLGAGGAARGVAVGLLEAEVSRLFICNRNYERAIILAELLQASFGQQSVKAVSLEQLEKEELNLLVNTTTVGSEGYSSPAKLNRFDNLGAVADIIYRPSQTPLLLEAEKLGLPNLNGGGMLLYQGTAAFSFWTGRPAPEIIMC
;
A
#
# COMPACT_ATOMS: atom_id res chain seq x y z
N VAL A 1 -22.12 0.85 3.78
CA VAL A 1 -22.38 0.80 5.23
C VAL A 1 -21.11 0.34 5.93
N THR A 2 -20.76 0.94 7.06
CA THR A 2 -19.57 0.55 7.85
C THR A 2 -20.00 -0.23 9.07
N PHE A 3 -19.31 -1.35 9.34
CA PHE A 3 -19.51 -2.19 10.51
C PHE A 3 -18.25 -2.19 11.38
N ARG A 4 -18.43 -1.95 12.68
CA ARG A 4 -17.36 -2.12 13.65
C ARG A 4 -17.44 -3.55 14.21
N VAL A 5 -16.53 -4.41 13.80
CA VAL A 5 -16.47 -5.82 14.21
C VAL A 5 -15.33 -6.02 15.19
N ALA A 6 -15.58 -6.68 16.32
CA ALA A 6 -14.52 -7.10 17.23
C ALA A 6 -13.70 -8.26 16.60
N PRO A 7 -12.37 -8.36 16.84
CA PRO A 7 -11.57 -9.46 16.28
C PRO A 7 -12.15 -10.85 16.56
N SER A 8 -12.65 -11.09 17.78
CA SER A 8 -13.28 -12.35 18.17
C SER A 8 -14.59 -12.68 17.45
N SER A 9 -15.22 -11.69 16.79
CA SER A 9 -16.50 -11.85 16.09
C SER A 9 -16.37 -11.80 14.56
N LEU A 10 -15.14 -11.78 14.04
CA LEU A 10 -14.91 -11.64 12.61
C LEU A 10 -15.54 -12.78 11.80
N GLY A 11 -15.36 -14.03 12.24
CA GLY A 11 -15.95 -15.20 11.57
C GLY A 11 -17.48 -15.18 11.57
N ASP A 12 -18.12 -14.78 12.70
CA ASP A 12 -19.58 -14.67 12.79
C ASP A 12 -20.10 -13.57 11.85
N ALA A 13 -19.41 -12.43 11.81
CA ALA A 13 -19.76 -11.33 10.92
C ALA A 13 -19.69 -11.76 9.45
N LEU A 14 -18.63 -12.47 9.03
CA LEU A 14 -18.49 -12.95 7.66
C LEU A 14 -19.58 -13.97 7.29
N ARG A 15 -19.91 -14.90 8.18
CA ARG A 15 -21.03 -15.85 7.96
C ARG A 15 -22.37 -15.12 7.85
N GLY A 16 -22.61 -14.12 8.70
CA GLY A 16 -23.82 -13.30 8.64
C GLY A 16 -23.93 -12.53 7.33
N LEU A 17 -22.85 -11.96 6.82
CA LEU A 17 -22.83 -11.24 5.54
C LEU A 17 -23.07 -12.17 4.35
N LEU A 18 -22.59 -13.41 4.37
CA LEU A 18 -22.96 -14.44 3.37
C LEU A 18 -24.45 -14.77 3.44
N ALA A 19 -25.00 -14.98 4.64
CA ALA A 19 -26.42 -15.27 4.82
C ALA A 19 -27.34 -14.13 4.33
N LEU A 20 -26.85 -12.89 4.39
CA LEU A 20 -27.51 -11.70 3.84
C LEU A 20 -27.26 -11.50 2.33
N ASN A 21 -26.55 -12.42 1.69
CA ASN A 21 -26.16 -12.35 0.28
C ASN A 21 -25.42 -11.06 -0.09
N VAL A 22 -24.55 -10.55 0.81
CA VAL A 22 -23.71 -9.40 0.53
C VAL A 22 -22.67 -9.80 -0.54
N GLN A 23 -22.58 -9.03 -1.61
CA GLN A 23 -21.77 -9.37 -2.78
C GLN A 23 -20.29 -9.02 -2.62
N GLY A 24 -19.98 -7.99 -1.83
CA GLY A 24 -18.60 -7.58 -1.60
C GLY A 24 -18.46 -6.67 -0.39
N ILE A 25 -17.30 -6.73 0.22
CA ILE A 25 -16.93 -5.91 1.39
C ILE A 25 -15.48 -5.51 1.36
N ASN A 26 -15.17 -4.34 1.91
CA ASN A 26 -13.80 -3.96 2.24
C ASN A 26 -13.49 -4.34 3.68
N VAL A 27 -12.27 -4.80 3.90
CA VAL A 27 -11.70 -5.13 5.20
C VAL A 27 -10.56 -4.17 5.52
N THR A 28 -10.57 -3.60 6.72
CA THR A 28 -9.52 -2.70 7.18
C THR A 28 -8.90 -3.17 8.51
N VAL A 29 -8.02 -2.36 9.07
CA VAL A 29 -7.38 -2.62 10.37
C VAL A 29 -8.43 -2.83 11.47
N PRO A 30 -8.28 -3.86 12.34
CA PRO A 30 -7.13 -4.76 12.45
C PRO A 30 -7.24 -6.07 11.64
N HIS A 31 -8.24 -6.24 10.80
CA HIS A 31 -8.70 -7.52 10.28
C HIS A 31 -8.00 -8.02 9.00
N LYS A 32 -7.21 -7.18 8.32
CA LYS A 32 -6.62 -7.50 7.00
C LYS A 32 -5.82 -8.82 6.96
N ASN A 33 -5.18 -9.19 8.06
CA ASN A 33 -4.42 -10.43 8.17
C ASN A 33 -5.28 -11.57 8.73
N GLU A 34 -6.09 -11.26 9.75
CA GLU A 34 -6.92 -12.25 10.44
C GLU A 34 -7.99 -12.85 9.53
N VAL A 35 -8.44 -12.10 8.52
CA VAL A 35 -9.51 -12.53 7.63
C VAL A 35 -9.14 -13.76 6.79
N PHE A 36 -7.85 -14.00 6.54
CA PHE A 36 -7.36 -15.14 5.73
C PHE A 36 -7.92 -16.49 6.17
N GLN A 37 -8.02 -16.74 7.46
CA GLN A 37 -8.49 -18.02 8.00
C GLN A 37 -9.97 -18.29 7.74
N TYR A 38 -10.71 -17.33 7.23
CA TYR A 38 -12.15 -17.41 6.95
C TYR A 38 -12.47 -17.38 5.45
N LEU A 39 -11.42 -17.39 4.59
CA LEU A 39 -11.59 -17.30 3.14
C LEU A 39 -11.50 -18.68 2.50
N ASP A 40 -12.33 -18.89 1.50
CA ASP A 40 -12.31 -20.11 0.69
C ASP A 40 -11.18 -20.03 -0.35
N GLU A 41 -10.98 -18.85 -0.94
CA GLU A 41 -9.93 -18.58 -1.92
C GLU A 41 -9.27 -17.22 -1.66
N VAL A 42 -8.00 -17.12 -2.07
CA VAL A 42 -7.21 -15.89 -1.99
C VAL A 42 -6.41 -15.75 -3.28
N THR A 43 -6.45 -14.56 -3.88
CA THR A 43 -5.66 -14.26 -5.10
C THR A 43 -4.16 -14.33 -4.83
N ASP A 44 -3.36 -14.49 -5.89
CA ASP A 44 -1.91 -14.57 -5.77
C ASP A 44 -1.31 -13.28 -5.21
N THR A 45 -1.82 -12.11 -5.62
CA THR A 45 -1.40 -10.82 -5.09
C THR A 45 -1.66 -10.71 -3.59
N ALA A 46 -2.87 -11.04 -3.12
CA ALA A 46 -3.19 -11.02 -1.70
C ALA A 46 -2.36 -12.02 -0.90
N ARG A 47 -2.03 -13.18 -1.49
CA ARG A 47 -1.16 -14.20 -0.88
C ARG A 47 0.26 -13.69 -0.71
N LYS A 48 0.85 -13.07 -1.74
CA LYS A 48 2.19 -12.45 -1.67
C LYS A 48 2.25 -11.32 -0.64
N ILE A 49 1.21 -10.49 -0.57
CA ILE A 49 1.10 -9.41 0.41
C ILE A 49 0.91 -9.97 1.83
N GLY A 50 0.24 -11.11 1.98
CA GLY A 50 -0.15 -11.68 3.28
C GLY A 50 -1.21 -10.82 4.00
N ALA A 51 -2.00 -10.05 3.24
CA ALA A 51 -3.11 -9.25 3.74
C ALA A 51 -4.20 -9.13 2.68
N VAL A 52 -5.45 -9.12 3.12
CA VAL A 52 -6.64 -8.94 2.28
C VAL A 52 -7.35 -7.66 2.70
N ASN A 53 -7.72 -6.81 1.76
CA ASN A 53 -8.49 -5.60 2.02
C ASN A 53 -9.87 -5.60 1.38
N THR A 54 -10.17 -6.58 0.53
CA THR A 54 -11.49 -6.70 -0.11
C THR A 54 -11.88 -8.16 -0.30
N LEU A 55 -13.17 -8.45 -0.12
CA LEU A 55 -13.75 -9.78 -0.31
C LEU A 55 -14.89 -9.71 -1.31
N ARG A 56 -14.98 -10.73 -2.17
CA ARG A 56 -16.11 -10.97 -3.06
C ARG A 56 -16.81 -12.27 -2.66
N ASN A 57 -18.13 -12.22 -2.62
CA ASN A 57 -18.97 -13.41 -2.48
C ASN A 57 -19.14 -14.06 -3.86
N ASP A 58 -18.69 -15.29 -4.00
CA ASP A 58 -18.91 -16.11 -5.18
C ASP A 58 -19.71 -17.36 -4.77
N SER A 59 -21.01 -17.29 -5.01
CA SER A 59 -21.92 -18.42 -4.74
C SER A 59 -21.86 -18.95 -3.30
N GLY A 60 -21.69 -18.06 -2.32
CA GLY A 60 -21.61 -18.41 -0.90
C GLY A 60 -20.20 -18.67 -0.38
N HIS A 61 -19.16 -18.40 -1.20
CA HIS A 61 -17.75 -18.52 -0.86
C HIS A 61 -17.07 -17.16 -0.87
N TRP A 62 -16.24 -16.88 0.14
CA TRP A 62 -15.44 -15.66 0.18
C TRP A 62 -14.13 -15.81 -0.59
N ILE A 63 -13.95 -14.96 -1.62
CA ILE A 63 -12.70 -14.81 -2.34
C ILE A 63 -12.04 -13.50 -1.88
N GLY A 64 -10.80 -13.58 -1.39
CA GLY A 64 -10.03 -12.44 -0.91
C GLY A 64 -9.06 -11.88 -1.93
N GLU A 65 -8.97 -10.55 -1.99
CA GLU A 65 -8.04 -9.79 -2.82
C GLU A 65 -7.41 -8.64 -2.03
N ASN A 66 -6.27 -8.13 -2.51
CA ASN A 66 -5.67 -6.91 -2.01
C ASN A 66 -5.53 -5.87 -3.13
N THR A 67 -6.37 -4.86 -3.08
CA THR A 67 -6.41 -3.78 -4.06
C THR A 67 -5.51 -2.59 -3.71
N ASP A 68 -4.85 -2.59 -2.54
CA ASP A 68 -3.93 -1.51 -2.13
C ASP A 68 -2.75 -1.41 -3.08
N ALA A 69 -2.17 -2.56 -3.51
CA ALA A 69 -1.05 -2.62 -4.45
C ALA A 69 -1.40 -1.95 -5.79
N THR A 70 -2.48 -2.41 -6.43
CA THR A 70 -2.97 -1.85 -7.70
C THR A 70 -3.33 -0.37 -7.56
N GLY A 71 -4.01 0.00 -6.45
CA GLY A 71 -4.39 1.37 -6.17
C GLY A 71 -3.20 2.30 -6.04
N PHE A 72 -2.14 1.86 -5.36
CA PHE A 72 -0.91 2.63 -5.21
C PHE A 72 -0.20 2.82 -6.55
N ILE A 73 0.04 1.74 -7.31
CA ILE A 73 0.74 1.82 -8.60
C ILE A 73 0.02 2.76 -9.57
N ARG A 74 -1.29 2.66 -9.71
CA ARG A 74 -2.07 3.58 -10.55
C ARG A 74 -2.00 5.02 -10.06
N SER A 75 -1.89 5.24 -8.76
CA SER A 75 -1.78 6.60 -8.21
C SER A 75 -0.47 7.29 -8.58
N LEU A 76 0.56 6.56 -9.03
CA LEU A 76 1.84 7.13 -9.46
C LEU A 76 1.84 7.67 -10.91
N GLU A 77 0.82 7.38 -11.71
CA GLU A 77 0.73 7.82 -13.12
C GLU A 77 0.99 9.33 -13.31
N PRO A 78 0.48 10.25 -12.45
CA PRO A 78 0.74 11.69 -12.61
C PRO A 78 2.21 12.09 -12.43
N LEU A 79 3.05 11.26 -11.80
CA LEU A 79 4.48 11.52 -11.67
C LEU A 79 5.25 11.24 -12.97
N GLY A 80 4.64 10.56 -13.94
CA GLY A 80 5.27 10.23 -15.22
C GLY A 80 6.49 9.30 -15.09
N LEU A 81 6.60 8.55 -13.97
CA LEU A 81 7.71 7.64 -13.72
C LEU A 81 7.57 6.35 -14.55
N ASN A 82 8.63 5.96 -15.23
CA ASN A 82 8.74 4.62 -15.80
C ASN A 82 9.23 3.69 -14.69
N LEU A 83 8.32 2.99 -14.00
CA LEU A 83 8.63 2.18 -12.83
C LEU A 83 9.63 1.05 -13.09
N PRO A 84 9.56 0.30 -14.23
CA PRO A 84 10.59 -0.67 -14.56
C PRO A 84 12.00 -0.05 -14.51
N GLY A 85 12.88 -0.66 -13.72
CA GLY A 85 14.25 -0.19 -13.53
C GLY A 85 14.43 0.91 -12.49
N CYS A 86 13.38 1.50 -11.92
CA CYS A 86 13.48 2.51 -10.87
C CYS A 86 14.09 1.95 -9.57
N SER A 87 14.77 2.85 -8.86
CA SER A 87 15.22 2.66 -7.48
C SER A 87 14.26 3.40 -6.55
N VAL A 88 13.68 2.69 -5.59
CA VAL A 88 12.64 3.22 -4.70
C VAL A 88 13.05 3.10 -3.24
N GLY A 89 12.94 4.20 -2.50
CA GLY A 89 13.03 4.22 -1.05
C GLY A 89 11.63 4.17 -0.42
N MET A 90 11.42 3.32 0.57
CA MET A 90 10.17 3.21 1.28
C MET A 90 10.37 3.42 2.78
N LEU A 91 9.67 4.40 3.34
CA LEU A 91 9.60 4.67 4.76
C LEU A 91 8.40 3.95 5.35
N GLY A 92 8.67 2.96 6.23
CA GLY A 92 7.67 2.13 6.87
C GLY A 92 7.76 0.65 6.50
N ALA A 93 7.32 -0.21 7.44
CA ALA A 93 7.27 -1.67 7.29
C ALA A 93 5.98 -2.23 7.93
N GLY A 94 4.87 -1.51 7.78
CA GLY A 94 3.54 -1.91 8.26
C GLY A 94 2.70 -2.61 7.20
N GLY A 95 1.41 -2.79 7.50
CA GLY A 95 0.48 -3.46 6.58
C GLY A 95 0.34 -2.76 5.22
N ALA A 96 0.27 -1.42 5.18
CA ALA A 96 0.23 -0.66 3.95
C ALA A 96 1.56 -0.78 3.17
N ALA A 97 2.70 -0.76 3.88
CA ALA A 97 4.02 -0.94 3.29
C ALA A 97 4.14 -2.25 2.50
N ARG A 98 3.54 -3.35 2.99
CA ARG A 98 3.54 -4.64 2.30
C ARG A 98 2.83 -4.55 0.93
N GLY A 99 1.64 -3.97 0.90
CA GLY A 99 0.88 -3.79 -0.34
C GLY A 99 1.64 -2.91 -1.34
N VAL A 100 2.16 -1.77 -0.89
CA VAL A 100 2.98 -0.87 -1.70
C VAL A 100 4.22 -1.57 -2.24
N ALA A 101 4.95 -2.29 -1.39
CA ALA A 101 6.17 -3.01 -1.78
C ALA A 101 5.90 -4.09 -2.84
N VAL A 102 4.84 -4.91 -2.64
CA VAL A 102 4.45 -5.92 -3.63
C VAL A 102 4.07 -5.27 -4.96
N GLY A 103 3.26 -4.19 -4.93
CA GLY A 103 2.92 -3.45 -6.15
C GLY A 103 4.13 -2.91 -6.89
N LEU A 104 5.09 -2.32 -6.18
CA LEU A 104 6.34 -1.83 -6.77
C LEU A 104 7.18 -2.94 -7.39
N LEU A 105 7.30 -4.09 -6.73
CA LEU A 105 8.05 -5.24 -7.22
C LEU A 105 7.37 -5.90 -8.43
N GLU A 106 6.04 -5.98 -8.44
CA GLU A 106 5.26 -6.43 -9.61
C GLU A 106 5.34 -5.44 -10.78
N ALA A 107 5.58 -4.14 -10.49
CA ALA A 107 5.89 -3.12 -11.50
C ALA A 107 7.37 -3.08 -11.90
N GLU A 108 8.15 -4.11 -11.55
CA GLU A 108 9.53 -4.36 -11.99
C GLU A 108 10.53 -3.24 -11.58
N VAL A 109 10.35 -2.61 -10.40
CA VAL A 109 11.38 -1.72 -9.86
C VAL A 109 12.68 -2.50 -9.65
N SER A 110 13.82 -1.90 -9.99
CA SER A 110 15.11 -2.59 -9.93
C SER A 110 15.64 -2.73 -8.49
N ARG A 111 15.35 -1.75 -7.64
CA ARG A 111 15.77 -1.72 -6.24
C ARG A 111 14.67 -1.16 -5.35
N LEU A 112 14.41 -1.84 -4.23
CA LEU A 112 13.51 -1.38 -3.19
C LEU A 112 14.26 -1.35 -1.85
N PHE A 113 14.45 -0.16 -1.30
CA PHE A 113 15.04 0.05 0.02
C PHE A 113 13.95 0.27 1.05
N ILE A 114 13.94 -0.55 2.09
CA ILE A 114 12.95 -0.48 3.17
C ILE A 114 13.61 0.12 4.40
N CYS A 115 13.15 1.28 4.82
CA CYS A 115 13.57 1.96 6.03
C CYS A 115 12.42 2.02 7.05
N ASN A 116 12.67 1.61 8.28
CA ASN A 116 11.67 1.70 9.33
C ASN A 116 12.32 2.03 10.68
N ARG A 117 11.64 2.82 11.52
CA ARG A 117 12.13 3.20 12.87
C ARG A 117 12.53 1.98 13.69
N ASN A 118 11.73 0.93 13.68
CA ASN A 118 12.13 -0.38 14.18
C ASN A 118 12.76 -1.15 13.00
N TYR A 119 14.09 -1.19 12.96
CA TYR A 119 14.87 -1.77 11.87
C TYR A 119 14.60 -3.27 11.65
N GLU A 120 14.32 -4.01 12.72
CA GLU A 120 13.99 -5.44 12.65
C GLU A 120 12.73 -5.70 11.79
N ARG A 121 11.72 -4.82 11.87
CA ARG A 121 10.54 -4.91 10.99
C ARG A 121 10.88 -4.68 9.52
N ALA A 122 11.86 -3.83 9.22
CA ALA A 122 12.33 -3.64 7.85
C ALA A 122 13.03 -4.90 7.33
N ILE A 123 13.85 -5.54 8.16
CA ILE A 123 14.52 -6.82 7.83
C ILE A 123 13.48 -7.90 7.54
N ILE A 124 12.53 -8.12 8.44
CA ILE A 124 11.49 -9.14 8.29
C ILE A 124 10.69 -8.92 6.99
N LEU A 125 10.32 -7.67 6.68
CA LEU A 125 9.62 -7.37 5.45
C LEU A 125 10.50 -7.60 4.21
N ALA A 126 11.77 -7.20 4.26
CA ALA A 126 12.70 -7.41 3.16
C ALA A 126 12.91 -8.91 2.87
N GLU A 127 13.14 -9.73 3.90
CA GLU A 127 13.31 -11.19 3.77
C GLU A 127 12.07 -11.85 3.16
N LEU A 128 10.87 -11.46 3.61
CA LEU A 128 9.61 -11.97 3.08
C LEU A 128 9.45 -11.65 1.59
N LEU A 129 9.77 -10.43 1.18
CA LEU A 129 9.71 -10.01 -0.22
C LEU A 129 10.80 -10.68 -1.08
N GLN A 130 12.01 -10.83 -0.55
CA GLN A 130 13.10 -11.53 -1.21
C GLN A 130 12.76 -12.99 -1.51
N ALA A 131 12.04 -13.67 -0.61
CA ALA A 131 11.59 -15.04 -0.83
C ALA A 131 10.60 -15.15 -2.01
N SER A 132 9.82 -14.10 -2.28
CA SER A 132 8.81 -14.09 -3.35
C SER A 132 9.31 -13.51 -4.67
N PHE A 133 10.24 -12.54 -4.65
CA PHE A 133 10.68 -11.75 -5.81
C PHE A 133 12.18 -11.85 -6.12
N GLY A 134 12.96 -12.57 -5.29
CA GLY A 134 14.41 -12.71 -5.46
C GLY A 134 15.23 -11.75 -4.59
N GLN A 135 16.45 -12.19 -4.24
CA GLN A 135 17.26 -11.54 -3.19
C GLN A 135 17.88 -10.19 -3.56
N GLN A 136 18.04 -9.88 -4.86
CA GLN A 136 18.87 -8.74 -5.27
C GLN A 136 18.14 -7.39 -5.29
N SER A 137 16.81 -7.40 -5.32
CA SER A 137 16.00 -6.19 -5.52
C SER A 137 15.55 -5.51 -4.25
N VAL A 138 15.59 -6.17 -3.08
CA VAL A 138 15.04 -5.64 -1.82
C VAL A 138 16.10 -5.61 -0.73
N LYS A 139 16.22 -4.47 -0.03
CA LYS A 139 17.16 -4.32 1.11
C LYS A 139 16.52 -3.55 2.25
N ALA A 140 16.71 -4.01 3.48
CA ALA A 140 16.49 -3.20 4.68
C ALA A 140 17.69 -2.26 4.88
N VAL A 141 17.42 -0.98 5.11
CA VAL A 141 18.46 0.05 5.30
C VAL A 141 18.09 0.99 6.46
N SER A 142 19.09 1.61 7.08
CA SER A 142 18.87 2.73 7.98
C SER A 142 18.48 4.00 7.20
N LEU A 143 17.93 5.00 7.88
CA LEU A 143 17.60 6.27 7.22
C LEU A 143 18.86 6.94 6.64
N GLU A 144 19.98 6.93 7.39
CA GLU A 144 21.26 7.48 6.94
C GLU A 144 21.81 6.77 5.70
N GLN A 145 21.61 5.46 5.57
CA GLN A 145 21.96 4.72 4.36
C GLN A 145 21.03 5.08 3.20
N LEU A 146 19.72 5.19 3.46
CA LEU A 146 18.73 5.54 2.46
C LEU A 146 18.97 6.95 1.87
N GLU A 147 19.39 7.91 2.70
CA GLU A 147 19.71 9.29 2.30
C GLU A 147 20.85 9.36 1.26
N LYS A 148 21.72 8.34 1.20
CA LYS A 148 22.88 8.25 0.27
C LYS A 148 22.58 7.48 -1.02
N GLU A 149 21.40 6.90 -1.12
CA GLU A 149 21.01 6.15 -2.32
C GLU A 149 20.43 7.08 -3.39
N GLU A 150 20.69 6.75 -4.65
CA GLU A 150 20.02 7.41 -5.78
C GLU A 150 18.60 6.85 -5.90
N LEU A 151 17.61 7.69 -5.65
CA LEU A 151 16.19 7.29 -5.62
C LEU A 151 15.39 8.01 -6.71
N ASN A 152 14.71 7.25 -7.56
CA ASN A 152 13.70 7.79 -8.47
C ASN A 152 12.43 8.19 -7.70
N LEU A 153 12.12 7.48 -6.61
CA LEU A 153 10.93 7.70 -5.80
C LEU A 153 11.20 7.41 -4.32
N LEU A 154 10.74 8.29 -3.45
CA LEU A 154 10.62 8.05 -2.01
C LEU A 154 9.15 7.94 -1.64
N VAL A 155 8.77 6.86 -0.94
CA VAL A 155 7.39 6.61 -0.53
C VAL A 155 7.27 6.62 0.99
N ASN A 156 6.44 7.49 1.55
CA ASN A 156 6.03 7.40 2.95
C ASN A 156 4.82 6.45 3.08
N THR A 157 5.01 5.33 3.75
CA THR A 157 3.95 4.36 4.09
C THR A 157 3.65 4.34 5.59
N THR A 158 4.17 5.29 6.34
CA THR A 158 3.92 5.46 7.78
C THR A 158 2.74 6.39 8.03
N THR A 159 2.33 6.50 9.28
CA THR A 159 1.36 7.51 9.74
C THR A 159 2.03 8.83 10.13
N VAL A 160 3.36 8.94 10.07
CA VAL A 160 4.08 10.16 10.41
C VAL A 160 3.78 11.24 9.37
N GLY A 161 3.23 12.36 9.83
CA GLY A 161 2.72 13.44 8.98
C GLY A 161 1.20 13.56 8.97
N SER A 162 0.44 12.55 9.42
CA SER A 162 -1.03 12.61 9.48
C SER A 162 -1.56 13.67 10.45
N GLU A 163 -0.78 14.07 11.43
CA GLU A 163 -1.10 15.15 12.37
C GLU A 163 -0.66 16.54 11.87
N GLY A 164 0.02 16.63 10.73
CA GLY A 164 0.38 17.88 10.04
C GLY A 164 1.64 18.59 10.55
N TYR A 165 2.37 18.05 11.52
CA TYR A 165 3.52 18.75 12.12
C TYR A 165 4.85 17.95 12.11
N SER A 166 4.85 16.68 11.83
CA SER A 166 6.07 15.86 11.75
C SER A 166 6.30 15.30 10.37
N SER A 167 7.58 15.13 9.99
CA SER A 167 7.98 14.47 8.74
C SER A 167 8.77 13.21 9.05
N PRO A 168 8.57 12.12 8.30
CA PRO A 168 9.31 10.87 8.51
C PRO A 168 10.78 10.96 8.09
N ALA A 169 11.12 11.92 7.24
CA ALA A 169 12.48 12.18 6.77
C ALA A 169 12.65 13.66 6.43
N LYS A 170 13.90 14.12 6.32
CA LYS A 170 14.25 15.45 5.79
C LYS A 170 14.76 15.30 4.38
N LEU A 171 14.00 15.82 3.41
CA LEU A 171 14.29 15.61 1.98
C LEU A 171 15.58 16.27 1.52
N ASN A 172 16.01 17.35 2.16
CA ASN A 172 17.26 18.04 1.87
C ASN A 172 18.53 17.24 2.25
N ARG A 173 18.37 16.04 2.82
CA ARG A 173 19.48 15.12 3.11
C ARG A 173 19.68 14.06 2.05
N PHE A 174 18.77 13.94 1.10
CA PHE A 174 18.90 12.98 0.01
C PHE A 174 19.72 13.60 -1.10
N ASP A 175 20.82 12.92 -1.47
CA ASP A 175 21.75 13.42 -2.48
C ASP A 175 21.09 13.48 -3.88
N ASN A 176 20.28 12.46 -4.22
CA ASN A 176 19.58 12.37 -5.49
C ASN A 176 18.17 11.78 -5.27
N LEU A 177 17.15 12.62 -5.35
CA LEU A 177 15.75 12.22 -5.20
C LEU A 177 14.91 12.75 -6.38
N GLY A 178 14.23 11.83 -7.09
CA GLY A 178 13.43 12.18 -8.26
C GLY A 178 12.02 12.65 -7.95
N ALA A 179 11.31 11.94 -7.04
CA ALA A 179 9.92 12.24 -6.70
C ALA A 179 9.58 11.74 -5.30
N VAL A 180 8.45 12.22 -4.74
CA VAL A 180 7.95 11.84 -3.41
C VAL A 180 6.49 11.43 -3.48
N ALA A 181 6.13 10.31 -2.86
CA ALA A 181 4.76 9.88 -2.65
C ALA A 181 4.48 9.70 -1.16
N ASP A 182 3.31 10.14 -0.71
CA ASP A 182 2.85 9.93 0.66
C ASP A 182 1.49 9.23 0.62
N ILE A 183 1.33 8.08 1.29
CA ILE A 183 0.02 7.40 1.31
C ILE A 183 -1.00 8.09 2.22
N ILE A 184 -0.59 9.10 2.97
CA ILE A 184 -1.49 9.94 3.76
C ILE A 184 -2.31 10.83 2.81
N TYR A 185 -3.63 10.80 2.95
CA TYR A 185 -4.56 11.64 2.18
C TYR A 185 -5.21 12.75 3.02
N ARG A 186 -5.10 12.67 4.35
CA ARG A 186 -5.53 13.70 5.30
C ARG A 186 -4.48 13.92 6.38
N PRO A 187 -3.88 15.12 6.44
CA PRO A 187 -4.07 16.27 5.55
C PRO A 187 -3.63 15.98 4.10
N SER A 188 -4.15 16.73 3.13
CA SER A 188 -3.77 16.58 1.71
C SER A 188 -2.33 17.02 1.44
N GLN A 189 -1.80 17.92 2.28
CA GLN A 189 -0.41 18.38 2.27
C GLN A 189 0.22 18.02 3.62
N THR A 190 1.03 16.97 3.63
CA THR A 190 1.83 16.59 4.79
C THR A 190 3.11 17.42 4.85
N PRO A 191 3.79 17.52 6.00
CA PRO A 191 5.09 18.19 6.09
C PRO A 191 6.12 17.65 5.10
N LEU A 192 6.09 16.36 4.79
CA LEU A 192 6.94 15.74 3.76
C LEU A 192 6.65 16.31 2.37
N LEU A 193 5.38 16.40 1.98
CA LEU A 193 4.99 16.93 0.67
C LEU A 193 5.22 18.43 0.55
N LEU A 194 5.03 19.20 1.63
CA LEU A 194 5.37 20.63 1.68
C LEU A 194 6.88 20.86 1.51
N GLU A 195 7.72 19.96 2.04
CA GLU A 195 9.18 20.04 1.82
C GLU A 195 9.53 19.67 0.36
N ALA A 196 8.87 18.65 -0.21
CA ALA A 196 9.04 18.29 -1.61
C ALA A 196 8.70 19.45 -2.56
N GLU A 197 7.57 20.14 -2.33
CA GLU A 197 7.19 21.34 -3.09
C GLU A 197 8.29 22.43 -3.04
N LYS A 198 8.79 22.74 -1.83
CA LYS A 198 9.86 23.75 -1.65
C LYS A 198 11.15 23.40 -2.40
N LEU A 199 11.43 22.11 -2.57
CA LEU A 199 12.59 21.61 -3.30
C LEU A 199 12.32 21.44 -4.81
N GLY A 200 11.09 21.72 -5.26
CA GLY A 200 10.71 21.55 -6.68
C GLY A 200 10.58 20.09 -7.10
N LEU A 201 10.41 19.16 -6.16
CA LEU A 201 10.24 17.74 -6.44
C LEU A 201 8.79 17.41 -6.82
N PRO A 202 8.57 16.65 -7.90
CA PRO A 202 7.28 16.05 -8.19
C PRO A 202 6.77 15.27 -6.97
N ASN A 203 5.52 15.47 -6.60
CA ASN A 203 5.00 14.79 -5.42
C ASN A 203 3.50 14.53 -5.52
N LEU A 204 3.02 13.54 -4.75
CA LEU A 204 1.59 13.21 -4.64
C LEU A 204 1.23 12.67 -3.25
N ASN A 205 -0.03 12.89 -2.87
CA ASN A 205 -0.61 12.35 -1.64
C ASN A 205 -1.38 11.04 -1.88
N GLY A 206 -1.88 10.46 -0.79
CA GLY A 206 -2.60 9.17 -0.81
C GLY A 206 -4.02 9.20 -1.39
N GLY A 207 -4.50 10.35 -1.86
CA GLY A 207 -5.86 10.46 -2.42
C GLY A 207 -6.07 9.58 -3.64
N GLY A 208 -5.08 9.56 -4.55
CA GLY A 208 -5.10 8.67 -5.72
C GLY A 208 -5.14 7.18 -5.33
N MET A 209 -4.30 6.77 -4.38
CA MET A 209 -4.32 5.40 -3.87
C MET A 209 -5.69 5.02 -3.29
N LEU A 210 -6.29 5.91 -2.50
CA LEU A 210 -7.63 5.68 -1.92
C LEU A 210 -8.70 5.52 -3.00
N LEU A 211 -8.67 6.35 -4.04
CA LEU A 211 -9.58 6.27 -5.18
C LEU A 211 -9.40 4.94 -5.92
N TYR A 212 -8.20 4.67 -6.39
CA TYR A 212 -7.96 3.53 -7.27
C TYR A 212 -8.07 2.17 -6.58
N GLN A 213 -7.75 2.05 -5.29
CA GLN A 213 -8.05 0.82 -4.54
C GLN A 213 -9.57 0.59 -4.44
N GLY A 214 -10.35 1.66 -4.29
CA GLY A 214 -11.81 1.57 -4.27
C GLY A 214 -12.40 1.18 -5.62
N THR A 215 -11.88 1.74 -6.72
CA THR A 215 -12.30 1.36 -8.09
C THR A 215 -11.94 -0.09 -8.41
N ALA A 216 -10.76 -0.54 -7.98
CA ALA A 216 -10.35 -1.94 -8.13
C ALA A 216 -11.25 -2.90 -7.32
N ALA A 217 -11.58 -2.54 -6.07
CA ALA A 217 -12.52 -3.32 -5.25
C ALA A 217 -13.90 -3.39 -5.90
N PHE A 218 -14.44 -2.29 -6.41
CA PHE A 218 -15.71 -2.27 -7.13
C PHE A 218 -15.68 -3.22 -8.35
N SER A 219 -14.62 -3.15 -9.14
CA SER A 219 -14.46 -4.01 -10.32
C SER A 219 -14.35 -5.49 -9.92
N PHE A 220 -13.65 -5.78 -8.83
CA PHE A 220 -13.53 -7.13 -8.27
C PHE A 220 -14.89 -7.69 -7.83
N TRP A 221 -15.74 -6.88 -7.18
CA TRP A 221 -17.06 -7.32 -6.72
C TRP A 221 -18.06 -7.52 -7.85
N THR A 222 -18.03 -6.66 -8.87
CA THR A 222 -19.09 -6.57 -9.87
C THR A 222 -18.72 -7.20 -11.21
N GLY A 223 -17.44 -7.45 -11.45
CA GLY A 223 -16.92 -7.84 -12.77
C GLY A 223 -17.04 -6.74 -13.82
N ARG A 224 -17.33 -5.48 -13.41
CA ARG A 224 -17.54 -4.34 -14.31
C ARG A 224 -16.51 -3.24 -14.01
N PRO A 225 -16.09 -2.46 -15.03
CA PRO A 225 -15.26 -1.29 -14.80
C PRO A 225 -15.93 -0.30 -13.83
N ALA A 226 -15.17 0.24 -12.89
CA ALA A 226 -15.68 1.24 -11.97
C ALA A 226 -15.90 2.58 -12.69
N PRO A 227 -16.97 3.33 -12.36
CA PRO A 227 -17.21 4.68 -12.90
C PRO A 227 -16.31 5.70 -12.20
N GLU A 228 -15.03 5.76 -12.57
CA GLU A 228 -14.00 6.58 -11.91
C GLU A 228 -14.38 8.05 -11.78
N ILE A 229 -15.02 8.62 -12.79
CA ILE A 229 -15.48 10.05 -12.79
C ILE A 229 -16.46 10.35 -11.65
N ILE A 230 -17.21 9.36 -11.18
CA ILE A 230 -18.21 9.55 -10.11
C ILE A 230 -17.58 9.29 -8.74
N MET A 231 -16.46 8.59 -8.69
CA MET A 231 -15.78 8.21 -7.45
C MET A 231 -14.70 9.22 -7.02
N CYS A 232 -14.39 10.22 -7.85
CA CYS A 232 -13.45 11.30 -7.57
C CYS A 232 -13.99 12.34 -6.60
#